data_8add4098851cd2c4a9ceebcdc7cad11e
#
_entry.id   8add4098851cd2c4a9ceebcdc7cad11e
#
_cell.length_a   1.000
_cell.length_b   1.000
_cell.length_c   1.000
_cell.angle_alpha   90.00
_cell.angle_beta   90.00
_cell.angle_gamma   90.00
#
_symmetry.space_group_name_H-M   'P 1'
#
loop_
_entity.id
_entity.type
_entity.pdbx_description
1 polymer ?
#
loop_
_entity_poly.entity_id
_entity_poly.type
_entity_poly.pdbx_seq_one_letter_code
_entity_poly.pdbx_strand_id
1 'polypeptide(L)'
;MSVLLADAAASYTSVSGSLTIESLTYYLFWLACVCMGAATVFFFLERSSVPSKYRTTMTVSGLITGIACFHYFRMAAIYEGGSFPTEYRYIDWVITTPLMLIKFPLLLGLGSKGKKLLAQLVALDLVMIATAYVAEVSPVGGGQWWAFFLVACVAELLIVATLYFQMTDAILDAPHQISKAVRVMRGFILVGWAIYPIGFLMALTGDSGGALRELFYNVADVINKVGFGLVAYYGVMALAKVERSMRLSEEPLASA
;
A
#
# COMPACT_ATOMS: atom_id res chain seq x y z
N MET A 1 -44.33 -14.49 -30.30
CA MET A 1 -42.84 -14.46 -30.07
C MET A 1 -42.28 -13.03 -30.00
N SER A 2 -42.88 -12.04 -30.66
CA SER A 2 -42.41 -10.63 -30.62
C SER A 2 -42.77 -9.86 -29.34
N VAL A 3 -43.85 -10.21 -28.65
CA VAL A 3 -44.31 -9.53 -27.43
C VAL A 3 -43.41 -9.91 -26.21
N LEU A 4 -42.95 -11.17 -26.14
CA LEU A 4 -42.06 -11.64 -25.07
C LEU A 4 -40.64 -11.02 -25.14
N LEU A 5 -40.18 -10.63 -26.34
CA LEU A 5 -38.88 -9.96 -26.50
C LEU A 5 -38.95 -8.46 -26.18
N ALA A 6 -40.11 -7.84 -26.35
CA ALA A 6 -40.33 -6.44 -25.99
C ALA A 6 -40.39 -6.25 -24.46
N ASP A 7 -41.02 -7.16 -23.72
CA ASP A 7 -41.05 -7.15 -22.25
C ASP A 7 -39.68 -7.47 -21.62
N ALA A 8 -38.86 -8.35 -22.23
CA ALA A 8 -37.51 -8.62 -21.78
C ALA A 8 -36.57 -7.43 -22.00
N ALA A 9 -36.77 -6.63 -23.05
CA ALA A 9 -35.99 -5.43 -23.30
C ALA A 9 -36.37 -4.26 -22.35
N ALA A 10 -37.61 -4.22 -21.86
CA ALA A 10 -38.07 -3.19 -20.91
C ALA A 10 -37.54 -3.42 -19.47
N SER A 11 -37.04 -4.62 -19.13
CA SER A 11 -36.51 -4.92 -17.81
C SER A 11 -35.03 -4.54 -17.64
N TYR A 12 -34.31 -4.17 -18.69
CA TYR A 12 -32.98 -3.60 -18.65
C TYR A 12 -33.01 -2.07 -18.67
N THR A 13 -33.82 -1.47 -17.82
CA THR A 13 -33.58 -0.08 -17.46
C THR A 13 -32.27 -0.05 -16.64
N SER A 14 -31.23 0.56 -17.21
CA SER A 14 -30.04 0.90 -16.45
C SER A 14 -30.50 1.53 -15.13
N VAL A 15 -30.05 0.99 -14.00
CA VAL A 15 -30.20 1.65 -12.70
C VAL A 15 -29.37 2.93 -12.78
N SER A 16 -29.92 3.96 -13.41
CA SER A 16 -29.38 5.32 -13.38
C SER A 16 -29.74 5.95 -12.03
N GLY A 17 -29.25 5.33 -10.95
CA GLY A 17 -29.03 6.04 -9.71
C GLY A 17 -27.90 7.04 -9.99
N SER A 18 -28.13 8.32 -9.63
CA SER A 18 -27.07 9.32 -9.67
C SER A 18 -25.85 8.75 -8.93
N LEU A 19 -24.69 8.68 -9.58
CA LEU A 19 -23.42 8.34 -8.95
C LEU A 19 -23.15 9.38 -7.86
N THR A 20 -23.36 8.99 -6.61
CA THR A 20 -23.01 9.80 -5.45
C THR A 20 -21.60 9.47 -4.98
N ILE A 21 -20.98 10.34 -4.23
CA ILE A 21 -19.65 10.08 -3.62
C ILE A 21 -19.72 8.82 -2.74
N GLU A 22 -20.83 8.64 -2.00
CA GLU A 22 -21.05 7.49 -1.12
C GLU A 22 -21.09 6.17 -1.91
N SER A 23 -21.87 6.13 -3.01
CA SER A 23 -21.98 4.93 -3.85
C SER A 23 -20.65 4.60 -4.54
N LEU A 24 -19.92 5.61 -5.00
CA LEU A 24 -18.58 5.44 -5.57
C LEU A 24 -17.58 4.95 -4.53
N THR A 25 -17.62 5.52 -3.33
CA THR A 25 -16.76 5.11 -2.21
C THR A 25 -17.02 3.66 -1.82
N TYR A 26 -18.30 3.24 -1.72
CA TYR A 26 -18.67 1.85 -1.47
C TYR A 26 -18.12 0.91 -2.55
N TYR A 27 -18.28 1.26 -3.82
CA TYR A 27 -17.71 0.48 -4.91
C TYR A 27 -16.18 0.37 -4.82
N LEU A 28 -15.49 1.45 -4.42
CA LEU A 28 -14.04 1.47 -4.27
C LEU A 28 -13.54 0.60 -3.10
N PHE A 29 -14.33 0.41 -2.03
CA PHE A 29 -13.99 -0.60 -1.01
C PHE A 29 -13.92 -2.01 -1.61
N TRP A 30 -14.91 -2.38 -2.43
CA TRP A 30 -14.93 -3.69 -3.10
C TRP A 30 -13.84 -3.81 -4.15
N LEU A 31 -13.61 -2.78 -4.93
CA LEU A 31 -12.53 -2.76 -5.91
C LEU A 31 -11.16 -2.93 -5.22
N ALA A 32 -10.93 -2.24 -4.13
CA ALA A 32 -9.71 -2.39 -3.34
C ALA A 32 -9.58 -3.80 -2.78
N CYS A 33 -10.64 -4.39 -2.24
CA CYS A 33 -10.66 -5.79 -1.77
C CYS A 33 -10.23 -6.75 -2.88
N VAL A 34 -10.83 -6.65 -4.07
CA VAL A 34 -10.50 -7.50 -5.24
C VAL A 34 -9.07 -7.29 -5.70
N CYS A 35 -8.61 -6.04 -5.82
CA CYS A 35 -7.22 -5.73 -6.20
C CYS A 35 -6.21 -6.31 -5.19
N MET A 36 -6.47 -6.17 -3.89
CA MET A 36 -5.63 -6.72 -2.84
C MET A 36 -5.59 -8.24 -2.87
N GLY A 37 -6.74 -8.90 -3.05
CA GLY A 37 -6.83 -10.36 -3.18
C GLY A 37 -6.09 -10.90 -4.39
N ALA A 38 -6.27 -10.27 -5.56
CA ALA A 38 -5.56 -10.62 -6.78
C ALA A 38 -4.04 -10.44 -6.64
N ALA A 39 -3.61 -9.32 -6.04
CA ALA A 39 -2.19 -9.06 -5.76
C ALA A 39 -1.59 -10.08 -4.78
N THR A 40 -2.36 -10.52 -3.78
CA THR A 40 -1.94 -11.58 -2.84
C THR A 40 -1.61 -12.86 -3.59
N VAL A 41 -2.55 -13.33 -4.42
CA VAL A 41 -2.36 -14.53 -5.24
C VAL A 41 -1.14 -14.36 -6.15
N PHE A 42 -1.02 -13.22 -6.84
CA PHE A 42 0.11 -12.91 -7.70
C PHE A 42 1.46 -13.01 -6.95
N PHE A 43 1.61 -12.34 -5.81
CA PHE A 43 2.88 -12.33 -5.08
C PHE A 43 3.26 -13.70 -4.53
N PHE A 44 2.30 -14.51 -4.10
CA PHE A 44 2.59 -15.87 -3.64
C PHE A 44 2.94 -16.82 -4.79
N LEU A 45 2.29 -16.72 -5.94
CA LEU A 45 2.63 -17.51 -7.14
C LEU A 45 4.00 -17.12 -7.69
N GLU A 46 4.25 -15.82 -7.83
CA GLU A 46 5.52 -15.30 -8.37
C GLU A 46 6.70 -15.39 -7.39
N ARG A 47 6.46 -15.76 -6.13
CA ARG A 47 7.53 -15.96 -5.14
C ARG A 47 8.57 -16.98 -5.58
N SER A 48 8.19 -18.02 -6.30
CA SER A 48 9.11 -19.05 -6.82
C SER A 48 9.90 -18.58 -8.04
N SER A 49 9.38 -17.61 -8.80
CA SER A 49 10.00 -17.07 -10.02
C SER A 49 11.14 -16.10 -9.73
N VAL A 50 11.22 -15.54 -8.51
CA VAL A 50 12.31 -14.64 -8.12
C VAL A 50 13.50 -15.40 -7.51
N PRO A 51 14.74 -14.84 -7.60
CA PRO A 51 15.91 -15.41 -6.94
C PRO A 51 15.67 -15.61 -5.44
N SER A 52 16.23 -16.70 -4.89
CA SER A 52 15.97 -17.14 -3.49
C SER A 52 16.18 -16.03 -2.44
N LYS A 53 17.19 -15.19 -2.63
CA LYS A 53 17.51 -14.04 -1.76
C LYS A 53 16.37 -13.00 -1.64
N TYR A 54 15.45 -12.94 -2.62
CA TYR A 54 14.34 -11.97 -2.63
C TYR A 54 12.95 -12.61 -2.34
N ARG A 55 12.88 -13.91 -2.13
CA ARG A 55 11.60 -14.60 -1.89
C ARG A 55 10.85 -14.07 -0.67
N THR A 56 11.58 -13.69 0.38
CA THR A 56 11.00 -13.08 1.58
C THR A 56 10.30 -11.76 1.26
N THR A 57 10.87 -10.94 0.35
CA THR A 57 10.23 -9.69 -0.08
C THR A 57 8.89 -9.93 -0.78
N MET A 58 8.78 -10.99 -1.59
CA MET A 58 7.51 -11.38 -2.23
C MET A 58 6.51 -11.91 -1.21
N THR A 59 6.95 -12.75 -0.27
CA THR A 59 6.11 -13.21 0.83
C THR A 59 5.54 -12.02 1.63
N VAL A 60 6.37 -11.06 1.98
CA VAL A 60 5.94 -9.84 2.69
C VAL A 60 4.93 -9.03 1.84
N SER A 61 5.15 -8.91 0.53
CA SER A 61 4.17 -8.26 -0.35
C SER A 61 2.82 -8.97 -0.35
N GLY A 62 2.81 -10.31 -0.42
CA GLY A 62 1.59 -11.12 -0.33
C GLY A 62 0.89 -11.00 1.03
N LEU A 63 1.65 -10.93 2.13
CA LEU A 63 1.08 -10.70 3.47
C LEU A 63 0.43 -9.32 3.58
N ILE A 64 1.11 -8.26 3.11
CA ILE A 64 0.55 -6.90 3.11
C ILE A 64 -0.79 -6.87 2.39
N THR A 65 -0.82 -7.38 1.15
CA THR A 65 -2.04 -7.35 0.34
C THR A 65 -3.13 -8.29 0.86
N GLY A 66 -2.76 -9.46 1.42
CA GLY A 66 -3.71 -10.42 2.00
C GLY A 66 -4.39 -9.90 3.27
N ILE A 67 -3.62 -9.26 4.16
CA ILE A 67 -4.15 -8.60 5.35
C ILE A 67 -5.08 -7.46 4.94
N ALA A 68 -4.66 -6.63 3.99
CA ALA A 68 -5.49 -5.53 3.48
C ALA A 68 -6.77 -6.06 2.82
N CYS A 69 -6.72 -7.14 2.02
CA CYS A 69 -7.89 -7.76 1.41
C CYS A 69 -8.95 -8.11 2.45
N PHE A 70 -8.55 -8.78 3.56
CA PHE A 70 -9.46 -9.11 4.65
C PHE A 70 -10.10 -7.86 5.29
N HIS A 71 -9.28 -6.82 5.57
CA HIS A 71 -9.78 -5.59 6.17
C HIS A 71 -10.72 -4.84 5.22
N TYR A 72 -10.40 -4.77 3.92
CA TYR A 72 -11.27 -4.13 2.92
C TYR A 72 -12.61 -4.83 2.76
N PHE A 73 -12.63 -6.17 2.85
CA PHE A 73 -13.87 -6.94 2.90
C PHE A 73 -14.74 -6.52 4.11
N ARG A 74 -14.14 -6.40 5.29
CA ARG A 74 -14.86 -5.96 6.51
C ARG A 74 -15.27 -4.49 6.44
N MET A 75 -14.40 -3.63 5.95
CA MET A 75 -14.67 -2.20 5.81
C MET A 75 -15.82 -1.92 4.85
N ALA A 76 -15.92 -2.65 3.73
CA ALA A 76 -17.03 -2.55 2.80
C ALA A 76 -18.40 -2.79 3.48
N ALA A 77 -18.49 -3.86 4.29
CA ALA A 77 -19.71 -4.18 5.02
C ALA A 77 -20.08 -3.14 6.09
N ILE A 78 -19.10 -2.56 6.78
CA ILE A 78 -19.32 -1.50 7.77
C ILE A 78 -19.81 -0.22 7.08
N TYR A 79 -19.19 0.14 5.95
CA TYR A 79 -19.56 1.33 5.18
C TYR A 79 -20.97 1.19 4.59
N GLU A 80 -21.35 0.00 4.10
CA GLU A 80 -22.71 -0.32 3.64
C GLU A 80 -23.74 -0.12 4.76
N GLY A 81 -23.37 -0.43 6.01
CA GLY A 81 -24.19 -0.19 7.20
C GLY A 81 -24.27 1.27 7.63
N GLY A 82 -23.71 2.21 6.89
CA GLY A 82 -23.77 3.66 7.15
C GLY A 82 -22.77 4.18 8.17
N SER A 83 -21.68 3.43 8.44
CA SER A 83 -20.64 3.83 9.39
C SER A 83 -19.25 3.92 8.70
N PHE A 84 -18.41 4.83 9.18
CA PHE A 84 -17.01 4.87 8.72
C PHE A 84 -16.19 3.76 9.40
N PRO A 85 -15.40 2.96 8.64
CA PRO A 85 -14.68 1.81 9.17
C PRO A 85 -13.32 2.18 9.78
N THR A 86 -13.24 3.25 10.56
CA THR A 86 -12.01 3.86 11.07
C THR A 86 -11.12 2.86 11.81
N GLU A 87 -11.67 2.11 12.77
CA GLU A 87 -10.90 1.17 13.58
C GLU A 87 -10.26 0.08 12.72
N TYR A 88 -11.01 -0.48 11.77
CA TYR A 88 -10.50 -1.52 10.86
C TYR A 88 -9.38 -1.00 9.96
N ARG A 89 -9.44 0.26 9.56
CA ARG A 89 -8.40 0.90 8.77
C ARG A 89 -7.11 1.05 9.55
N TYR A 90 -7.18 1.52 10.81
CA TYR A 90 -6.02 1.65 11.68
C TYR A 90 -5.43 0.29 12.10
N ILE A 91 -6.28 -0.75 12.30
CA ILE A 91 -5.81 -2.13 12.54
C ILE A 91 -5.06 -2.65 11.31
N ASP A 92 -5.55 -2.39 10.09
CA ASP A 92 -4.83 -2.75 8.86
C ASP A 92 -3.46 -2.05 8.82
N TRP A 93 -3.44 -0.74 9.01
CA TRP A 93 -2.21 0.04 8.89
C TRP A 93 -1.17 -0.33 9.94
N VAL A 94 -1.52 -0.52 11.20
CA VAL A 94 -0.54 -0.90 12.25
C VAL A 94 0.18 -2.22 11.96
N ILE A 95 -0.41 -3.08 11.12
CA ILE A 95 0.20 -4.33 10.69
C ILE A 95 0.92 -4.15 9.35
N THR A 96 0.30 -3.48 8.38
CA THR A 96 0.80 -3.45 7.00
C THR A 96 1.88 -2.40 6.77
N THR A 97 1.88 -1.26 7.46
CA THR A 97 2.89 -0.21 7.26
C THR A 97 4.28 -0.63 7.77
N PRO A 98 4.46 -1.30 8.94
CA PRO A 98 5.76 -1.87 9.31
C PRO A 98 6.25 -2.91 8.29
N LEU A 99 5.33 -3.74 7.73
CA LEU A 99 5.68 -4.70 6.70
C LEU A 99 6.13 -4.03 5.38
N MET A 100 5.61 -2.85 5.06
CA MET A 100 6.11 -2.06 3.93
C MET A 100 7.53 -1.57 4.19
N LEU A 101 7.82 -1.07 5.38
CA LEU A 101 9.13 -0.55 5.75
C LEU A 101 10.21 -1.63 5.81
N ILE A 102 9.90 -2.86 6.26
CA ILE A 102 10.85 -3.99 6.29
C ILE A 102 11.34 -4.38 4.89
N LYS A 103 10.61 -4.06 3.83
CA LYS A 103 11.01 -4.38 2.46
C LYS A 103 12.26 -3.62 2.01
N PHE A 104 12.54 -2.44 2.57
CA PHE A 104 13.73 -1.66 2.24
C PHE A 104 15.03 -2.40 2.61
N PRO A 105 15.28 -2.75 3.89
CA PRO A 105 16.47 -3.51 4.25
C PRO A 105 16.51 -4.91 3.64
N LEU A 106 15.38 -5.54 3.35
CA LEU A 106 15.33 -6.84 2.67
C LEU A 106 15.81 -6.74 1.22
N LEU A 107 15.35 -5.75 0.45
CA LEU A 107 15.77 -5.56 -0.94
C LEU A 107 17.24 -5.16 -1.05
N LEU A 108 17.72 -4.32 -0.13
CA LEU A 108 19.11 -3.89 -0.09
C LEU A 108 20.07 -4.93 0.50
N GLY A 109 19.54 -6.05 1.02
CA GLY A 109 20.36 -7.12 1.59
C GLY A 109 21.18 -6.70 2.80
N LEU A 110 20.68 -5.75 3.63
CA LEU A 110 21.46 -5.15 4.73
C LEU A 110 21.76 -6.10 5.89
N GLY A 111 21.05 -7.22 5.99
CA GLY A 111 21.29 -8.23 7.03
C GLY A 111 21.26 -7.63 8.44
N SER A 112 22.30 -7.91 9.23
CA SER A 112 22.44 -7.38 10.60
C SER A 112 22.60 -5.86 10.65
N LYS A 113 23.22 -5.23 9.66
CA LYS A 113 23.40 -3.78 9.59
C LYS A 113 22.05 -3.05 9.46
N GLY A 114 21.05 -3.68 8.81
CA GLY A 114 19.71 -3.12 8.67
C GLY A 114 18.84 -3.21 9.92
N LYS A 115 19.22 -3.95 10.97
CA LYS A 115 18.36 -4.16 12.15
C LYS A 115 18.08 -2.86 12.92
N LYS A 116 19.09 -2.02 13.12
CA LYS A 116 18.92 -0.73 13.82
C LYS A 116 18.02 0.22 13.02
N LEU A 117 18.28 0.31 11.72
CA LEU A 117 17.46 1.10 10.80
C LEU A 117 15.99 0.63 10.82
N LEU A 118 15.77 -0.68 10.72
CA LEU A 118 14.43 -1.26 10.76
C LEU A 118 13.74 -0.97 12.10
N ALA A 119 14.42 -1.16 13.21
CA ALA A 119 13.86 -0.87 14.54
C ALA A 119 13.46 0.60 14.67
N GLN A 120 14.26 1.52 14.16
CA GLN A 120 13.94 2.95 14.13
C GLN A 120 12.71 3.24 13.27
N LEU A 121 12.66 2.69 12.05
CA LEU A 121 11.51 2.87 11.14
C LEU A 121 10.22 2.32 11.74
N VAL A 122 10.26 1.10 12.31
CA VAL A 122 9.08 0.48 12.93
C VAL A 122 8.64 1.26 14.18
N ALA A 123 9.57 1.73 15.01
CA ALA A 123 9.22 2.53 16.19
C ALA A 123 8.53 3.85 15.80
N LEU A 124 9.06 4.55 14.79
CA LEU A 124 8.46 5.78 14.27
C LEU A 124 7.07 5.52 13.66
N ASP A 125 6.92 4.42 12.93
CA ASP A 125 5.66 4.00 12.32
C ASP A 125 4.59 3.68 13.36
N LEU A 126 4.94 2.94 14.41
CA LEU A 126 4.00 2.67 15.51
C LEU A 126 3.59 3.96 16.24
N VAL A 127 4.51 4.90 16.45
CA VAL A 127 4.19 6.22 17.02
C VAL A 127 3.26 6.97 16.07
N MET A 128 3.53 6.99 14.77
CA MET A 128 2.72 7.64 13.75
C MET A 128 1.28 7.10 13.76
N ILE A 129 1.11 5.79 13.64
CA ILE A 129 -0.21 5.16 13.57
C ILE A 129 -0.99 5.33 14.89
N ALA A 130 -0.34 5.13 16.04
CA ALA A 130 -0.99 5.26 17.34
C ALA A 130 -1.47 6.70 17.59
N THR A 131 -0.63 7.70 17.31
CA THR A 131 -1.01 9.11 17.50
C THR A 131 -2.03 9.57 16.46
N ALA A 132 -1.94 9.12 15.21
CA ALA A 132 -2.96 9.39 14.21
C ALA A 132 -4.33 8.82 14.61
N TYR A 133 -4.37 7.61 15.20
CA TYR A 133 -5.61 7.04 15.70
C TYR A 133 -6.20 7.86 16.86
N VAL A 134 -5.38 8.29 17.82
CA VAL A 134 -5.85 9.16 18.92
C VAL A 134 -6.40 10.49 18.38
N ALA A 135 -5.77 11.06 17.36
CA ALA A 135 -6.30 12.23 16.67
C ALA A 135 -7.67 11.93 16.05
N GLU A 136 -7.77 10.82 15.29
CA GLU A 136 -8.98 10.44 14.54
C GLU A 136 -10.22 10.29 15.45
N VAL A 137 -10.05 9.71 16.64
CA VAL A 137 -11.18 9.52 17.60
C VAL A 137 -11.41 10.71 18.53
N SER A 138 -10.62 11.79 18.39
CA SER A 138 -10.78 13.01 19.16
C SER A 138 -11.78 13.96 18.50
N PRO A 139 -12.43 14.89 19.27
CA PRO A 139 -13.32 15.88 18.69
C PRO A 139 -12.64 16.71 17.61
N VAL A 140 -13.19 16.71 16.40
CA VAL A 140 -12.64 17.37 15.21
C VAL A 140 -12.35 18.85 15.48
N GLY A 141 -11.15 19.29 15.13
CA GLY A 141 -10.68 20.66 15.31
C GLY A 141 -10.31 21.03 16.75
N GLY A 142 -10.49 20.12 17.71
CA GLY A 142 -10.11 20.33 19.10
C GLY A 142 -8.59 20.30 19.33
N GLY A 143 -8.13 20.76 20.49
CA GLY A 143 -6.70 20.80 20.82
C GLY A 143 -6.03 19.43 20.79
N GLN A 144 -6.69 18.38 21.26
CA GLN A 144 -6.19 17.01 21.21
C GLN A 144 -6.10 16.50 19.77
N TRP A 145 -7.11 16.77 18.95
CA TRP A 145 -7.13 16.41 17.53
C TRP A 145 -5.92 16.99 16.80
N TRP A 146 -5.65 18.28 16.97
CA TRP A 146 -4.48 18.94 16.35
C TRP A 146 -3.15 18.45 16.92
N ALA A 147 -3.04 18.31 18.24
CA ALA A 147 -1.79 17.91 18.88
C ALA A 147 -1.34 16.53 18.39
N PHE A 148 -2.22 15.53 18.41
CA PHE A 148 -1.87 14.17 17.99
C PHE A 148 -1.70 14.04 16.48
N PHE A 149 -2.48 14.78 15.67
CA PHE A 149 -2.25 14.88 14.23
C PHE A 149 -0.86 15.41 13.90
N LEU A 150 -0.42 16.49 14.54
CA LEU A 150 0.90 17.06 14.30
C LEU A 150 2.02 16.09 14.72
N VAL A 151 1.85 15.37 15.84
CA VAL A 151 2.83 14.34 16.27
C VAL A 151 2.92 13.22 15.22
N ALA A 152 1.79 12.77 14.68
CA ALA A 152 1.75 11.77 13.62
C ALA A 152 2.46 12.26 12.35
N CYS A 153 2.21 13.50 11.92
CA CYS A 153 2.89 14.10 10.77
C CYS A 153 4.40 14.23 10.98
N VAL A 154 4.84 14.61 12.19
CA VAL A 154 6.29 14.66 12.52
C VAL A 154 6.91 13.26 12.45
N ALA A 155 6.24 12.23 12.98
CA ALA A 155 6.72 10.86 12.90
C ALA A 155 6.84 10.37 11.45
N GLU A 156 5.85 10.68 10.58
CA GLU A 156 5.91 10.40 9.14
C GLU A 156 7.10 11.10 8.46
N LEU A 157 7.31 12.39 8.73
CA LEU A 157 8.45 13.13 8.20
C LEU A 157 9.79 12.55 8.66
N LEU A 158 9.88 12.05 9.89
CA LEU A 158 11.08 11.37 10.40
C LEU A 158 11.30 10.02 9.71
N ILE A 159 10.24 9.26 9.36
CA ILE A 159 10.33 8.06 8.52
C ILE A 159 10.91 8.42 7.16
N VAL A 160 10.33 9.43 6.49
CA VAL A 160 10.81 9.91 5.18
C VAL A 160 12.27 10.35 5.28
N ALA A 161 12.63 11.17 6.27
CA ALA A 161 14.00 11.61 6.51
C ALA A 161 14.96 10.42 6.70
N THR A 162 14.56 9.43 7.48
CA THR A 162 15.35 8.19 7.69
C THR A 162 15.59 7.46 6.37
N LEU A 163 14.56 7.27 5.55
CA LEU A 163 14.66 6.61 4.24
C LEU A 163 15.55 7.40 3.26
N TYR A 164 15.49 8.72 3.27
CA TYR A 164 16.22 9.55 2.32
C TYR A 164 17.65 9.84 2.72
N PHE A 165 17.94 9.99 4.03
CA PHE A 165 19.28 10.34 4.49
C PHE A 165 20.10 9.12 4.94
N GLN A 166 19.50 8.14 5.64
CA GLN A 166 20.26 7.02 6.20
C GLN A 166 20.41 5.82 5.23
N MET A 167 19.64 5.78 4.13
CA MET A 167 19.69 4.66 3.18
C MET A 167 20.40 5.01 1.87
N THR A 168 20.84 6.23 1.67
CA THR A 168 21.38 6.68 0.38
C THR A 168 22.62 5.88 -0.03
N ASP A 169 23.57 5.65 0.86
CA ASP A 169 24.78 4.89 0.55
C ASP A 169 24.45 3.43 0.19
N ALA A 170 23.58 2.79 0.97
CA ALA A 170 23.14 1.43 0.67
C ALA A 170 22.40 1.30 -0.66
N ILE A 171 21.71 2.34 -1.10
CA ILE A 171 21.03 2.38 -2.40
C ILE A 171 22.05 2.58 -3.53
N LEU A 172 23.10 3.37 -3.32
CA LEU A 172 24.18 3.57 -4.29
C LEU A 172 25.00 2.31 -4.49
N ASP A 173 25.25 1.54 -3.43
CA ASP A 173 25.99 0.27 -3.44
C ASP A 173 25.17 -0.91 -4.01
N ALA A 174 23.85 -0.78 -4.09
CA ALA A 174 22.98 -1.85 -4.60
C ALA A 174 23.03 -1.98 -6.13
N PRO A 175 22.75 -3.19 -6.69
CA PRO A 175 22.60 -3.36 -8.12
C PRO A 175 21.61 -2.33 -8.70
N HIS A 176 21.92 -1.80 -9.89
CA HIS A 176 21.17 -0.70 -10.53
C HIS A 176 19.65 -0.90 -10.51
N GLN A 177 19.17 -2.13 -10.79
CA GLN A 177 17.76 -2.48 -10.86
C GLN A 177 17.10 -2.38 -9.47
N ILE A 178 17.80 -2.82 -8.43
CA ILE A 178 17.33 -2.72 -7.03
C ILE A 178 17.38 -1.27 -6.56
N SER A 179 18.48 -0.57 -6.84
CA SER A 179 18.61 0.86 -6.54
C SER A 179 17.46 1.67 -7.14
N LYS A 180 17.13 1.44 -8.41
CA LYS A 180 16.00 2.08 -9.09
C LYS A 180 14.67 1.75 -8.42
N ALA A 181 14.39 0.47 -8.12
CA ALA A 181 13.16 0.04 -7.46
C ALA A 181 13.03 0.69 -6.07
N VAL A 182 14.08 0.66 -5.26
CA VAL A 182 14.06 1.25 -3.90
C VAL A 182 13.85 2.77 -3.94
N ARG A 183 14.43 3.48 -4.94
CA ARG A 183 14.18 4.93 -5.12
C ARG A 183 12.71 5.21 -5.44
N VAL A 184 12.10 4.41 -6.31
CA VAL A 184 10.66 4.54 -6.60
C VAL A 184 9.83 4.22 -5.35
N MET A 185 10.18 3.18 -4.61
CA MET A 185 9.49 2.82 -3.36
C MET A 185 9.58 3.94 -2.30
N ARG A 186 10.71 4.65 -2.19
CA ARG A 186 10.79 5.86 -1.34
C ARG A 186 9.82 6.95 -1.79
N GLY A 187 9.61 7.09 -3.10
CA GLY A 187 8.60 7.99 -3.66
C GLY A 187 7.17 7.64 -3.21
N PHE A 188 6.83 6.35 -3.10
CA PHE A 188 5.54 5.93 -2.55
C PHE A 188 5.38 6.34 -1.08
N ILE A 189 6.43 6.23 -0.27
CA ILE A 189 6.36 6.69 1.13
C ILE A 189 6.26 8.22 1.19
N LEU A 190 7.02 8.97 0.40
CA LEU A 190 7.00 10.43 0.43
C LEU A 190 5.68 11.01 -0.11
N VAL A 191 5.23 10.54 -1.28
CA VAL A 191 4.09 11.14 -2.00
C VAL A 191 2.80 10.35 -1.73
N GLY A 192 2.90 9.02 -1.73
CA GLY A 192 1.74 8.16 -1.54
C GLY A 192 1.19 8.22 -0.11
N TRP A 193 2.07 8.33 0.89
CA TRP A 193 1.61 8.46 2.28
C TRP A 193 1.12 9.87 2.61
N ALA A 194 1.61 10.91 1.96
CA ALA A 194 1.10 12.29 2.13
C ALA A 194 -0.42 12.41 1.84
N ILE A 195 -1.02 11.47 1.11
CA ILE A 195 -2.46 11.43 0.86
C ILE A 195 -3.25 11.25 2.18
N TYR A 196 -2.71 10.52 3.17
CA TYR A 196 -3.42 10.22 4.41
C TYR A 196 -3.59 11.44 5.33
N PRO A 197 -2.57 12.24 5.65
CA PRO A 197 -2.77 13.49 6.39
C PRO A 197 -3.64 14.49 5.64
N ILE A 198 -3.58 14.55 4.29
CA ILE A 198 -4.49 15.40 3.50
C ILE A 198 -5.94 14.91 3.65
N GLY A 199 -6.18 13.59 3.53
CA GLY A 199 -7.50 13.01 3.72
C GLY A 199 -8.03 13.20 5.15
N PHE A 200 -7.17 13.11 6.16
CA PHE A 200 -7.54 13.38 7.56
C PHE A 200 -8.11 14.80 7.74
N LEU A 201 -7.49 15.79 7.09
CA LEU A 201 -7.97 17.18 7.16
C LEU A 201 -9.35 17.38 6.50
N MET A 202 -9.81 16.46 5.64
CA MET A 202 -11.16 16.52 5.06
C MET A 202 -12.26 16.37 6.10
N ALA A 203 -11.98 15.81 7.28
CA ALA A 203 -12.93 15.78 8.39
C ALA A 203 -13.40 17.17 8.83
N LEU A 204 -12.61 18.22 8.57
CA LEU A 204 -12.98 19.62 8.84
C LEU A 204 -14.14 20.14 7.94
N THR A 205 -14.46 19.44 6.86
CA THR A 205 -15.55 19.82 5.94
C THR A 205 -16.91 19.15 6.27
N GLY A 206 -16.99 18.45 7.39
CA GLY A 206 -18.20 17.77 7.84
C GLY A 206 -18.43 16.39 7.19
N ASP A 207 -19.67 15.91 7.19
CA ASP A 207 -20.04 14.54 6.80
C ASP A 207 -19.67 14.19 5.33
N SER A 208 -19.82 15.14 4.41
CA SER A 208 -19.41 14.96 3.01
C SER A 208 -17.89 14.76 2.86
N GLY A 209 -17.10 15.34 3.77
CA GLY A 209 -15.65 15.14 3.84
C GLY A 209 -15.29 13.72 4.26
N GLY A 210 -16.09 13.06 5.07
CA GLY A 210 -15.88 11.67 5.48
C GLY A 210 -15.90 10.69 4.31
N ALA A 211 -16.93 10.72 3.46
CA ALA A 211 -17.03 9.85 2.29
C ALA A 211 -15.90 10.11 1.28
N LEU A 212 -15.55 11.38 1.07
CA LEU A 212 -14.45 11.77 0.19
C LEU A 212 -13.09 11.29 0.74
N ARG A 213 -12.86 11.39 2.04
CA ARG A 213 -11.68 10.82 2.73
C ARG A 213 -11.55 9.32 2.48
N GLU A 214 -12.63 8.56 2.68
CA GLU A 214 -12.64 7.12 2.45
C GLU A 214 -12.33 6.77 0.99
N LEU A 215 -12.86 7.54 0.04
CA LEU A 215 -12.56 7.41 -1.38
C LEU A 215 -11.06 7.56 -1.65
N PHE A 216 -10.44 8.63 -1.14
CA PHE A 216 -9.00 8.87 -1.30
C PHE A 216 -8.16 7.76 -0.65
N TYR A 217 -8.52 7.32 0.55
CA TYR A 217 -7.82 6.24 1.24
C TYR A 217 -7.92 4.90 0.50
N ASN A 218 -9.08 4.57 -0.08
CA ASN A 218 -9.25 3.35 -0.85
C ASN A 218 -8.33 3.33 -2.08
N VAL A 219 -8.26 4.43 -2.82
CA VAL A 219 -7.36 4.56 -3.98
C VAL A 219 -5.90 4.55 -3.56
N ALA A 220 -5.55 5.32 -2.52
CA ALA A 220 -4.19 5.41 -2.01
C ALA A 220 -3.67 4.04 -1.55
N ASP A 221 -4.47 3.27 -0.82
CA ASP A 221 -4.08 1.96 -0.32
C ASP A 221 -3.78 0.96 -1.45
N VAL A 222 -4.60 0.93 -2.51
CA VAL A 222 -4.32 0.07 -3.69
C VAL A 222 -2.98 0.47 -4.31
N ILE A 223 -2.77 1.75 -4.56
CA ILE A 223 -1.53 2.25 -5.15
C ILE A 223 -0.34 1.94 -4.22
N ASN A 224 -0.44 2.29 -2.95
CA ASN A 224 0.66 2.17 -1.98
C ASN A 224 0.98 0.71 -1.61
N LYS A 225 0.03 -0.21 -1.62
CA LYS A 225 0.28 -1.62 -1.26
C LYS A 225 0.57 -2.49 -2.48
N VAL A 226 -0.32 -2.48 -3.48
CA VAL A 226 -0.16 -3.27 -4.70
C VAL A 226 0.97 -2.69 -5.56
N GLY A 227 0.93 -1.39 -5.87
CA GLY A 227 1.96 -0.72 -6.67
C GLY A 227 3.36 -0.82 -6.06
N PHE A 228 3.47 -0.60 -4.76
CA PHE A 228 4.71 -0.77 -4.00
C PHE A 228 5.27 -2.21 -4.08
N GLY A 229 4.38 -3.21 -4.01
CA GLY A 229 4.74 -4.61 -4.18
C GLY A 229 5.24 -4.92 -5.59
N LEU A 230 4.54 -4.42 -6.61
CA LEU A 230 4.89 -4.60 -8.02
C LEU A 230 6.22 -3.95 -8.37
N VAL A 231 6.52 -2.75 -7.86
CA VAL A 231 7.82 -2.09 -8.06
C VAL A 231 8.97 -2.95 -7.52
N ALA A 232 8.81 -3.52 -6.33
CA ALA A 232 9.80 -4.44 -5.78
C ALA A 232 9.96 -5.69 -6.66
N TYR A 233 8.87 -6.31 -7.09
CA TYR A 233 8.87 -7.48 -7.97
C TYR A 233 9.59 -7.22 -9.30
N TYR A 234 9.20 -6.17 -10.01
CA TYR A 234 9.82 -5.84 -11.30
C TYR A 234 11.29 -5.46 -11.18
N GLY A 235 11.69 -4.79 -10.08
CA GLY A 235 13.10 -4.52 -9.80
C GLY A 235 13.93 -5.80 -9.64
N VAL A 236 13.40 -6.76 -8.89
CA VAL A 236 14.05 -8.07 -8.69
C VAL A 236 14.09 -8.89 -9.98
N MET A 237 13.01 -8.92 -10.75
CA MET A 237 12.95 -9.64 -12.02
C MET A 237 13.89 -9.04 -13.07
N ALA A 238 14.01 -7.71 -13.11
CA ALA A 238 14.95 -7.03 -13.99
C ALA A 238 16.41 -7.39 -13.65
N LEU A 239 16.74 -7.46 -12.35
CA LEU A 239 18.06 -7.93 -11.91
C LEU A 239 18.30 -9.40 -12.32
N ALA A 240 17.34 -10.27 -12.05
CA ALA A 240 17.45 -11.70 -12.39
C ALA A 240 17.69 -11.92 -13.90
N LYS A 241 17.02 -11.11 -14.75
CA LYS A 241 17.23 -11.14 -16.20
C LYS A 241 18.66 -10.77 -16.59
N VAL A 242 19.22 -9.74 -16.00
CA VAL A 242 20.60 -9.29 -16.24
C VAL A 242 21.60 -10.34 -15.77
N GLU A 243 21.46 -10.86 -14.55
CA GLU A 243 22.33 -11.92 -14.02
C GLU A 243 22.31 -13.18 -14.91
N ARG A 244 21.14 -13.55 -15.45
CA ARG A 244 21.01 -14.67 -16.38
C ARG A 244 21.70 -14.40 -17.70
N SER A 245 21.56 -13.21 -18.28
CA SER A 245 22.22 -12.89 -19.56
C SER A 245 23.75 -12.87 -19.45
N MET A 246 24.30 -12.39 -18.34
CA MET A 246 25.76 -12.42 -18.09
C MET A 246 26.28 -13.85 -18.00
N ARG A 247 25.61 -14.74 -17.26
CA ARG A 247 26.00 -16.15 -17.18
C ARG A 247 26.04 -16.84 -18.54
N LEU A 248 25.03 -16.58 -19.38
CA LEU A 248 24.97 -17.17 -20.72
C LEU A 248 26.10 -16.63 -21.64
N SER A 249 26.58 -15.41 -21.42
CA SER A 249 27.70 -14.84 -22.17
C SER A 249 29.10 -15.35 -21.70
N GLU A 250 29.17 -15.84 -20.46
CA GLU A 250 30.38 -16.37 -19.85
C GLU A 250 30.53 -17.89 -20.05
N GLU A 251 29.46 -18.61 -20.44
CA GLU A 251 29.59 -20.03 -20.83
C GLU A 251 30.39 -20.12 -22.11
N PRO A 252 31.60 -20.77 -22.10
CA PRO A 252 32.37 -20.98 -23.33
C PRO A 252 31.49 -21.74 -24.31
N LEU A 253 31.60 -21.42 -25.61
CA LEU A 253 31.14 -22.29 -26.71
C LEU A 253 31.78 -23.66 -26.51
N ALA A 254 31.25 -24.44 -25.61
CA ALA A 254 31.71 -25.79 -25.36
C ALA A 254 31.27 -26.63 -26.55
N SER A 255 32.27 -26.92 -27.42
CA SER A 255 32.30 -27.95 -28.44
C SER A 255 31.35 -27.76 -29.64
N ALA A 256 31.84 -27.09 -30.68
CA ALA A 256 31.60 -27.60 -32.02
C ALA A 256 32.50 -28.79 -32.29
#